data_42ca2af0e91ce999dc39e3898be58f3f
#
_entry.id   42ca2af0e91ce999dc39e3898be58f3f
#
_cell.length_a   1.000
_cell.length_b   1.000
_cell.length_c   1.000
_cell.angle_alpha   90.00
_cell.angle_beta   90.00
_cell.angle_gamma   90.00
#
_symmetry.space_group_name_H-M   'P 1'
#
loop_
_entity.id
_entity.type
_entity.pdbx_description
1 polymer ?
#
loop_
_entity_poly.entity_id
_entity_poly.type
_entity_poly.pdbx_seq_one_letter_code
_entity_poly.pdbx_strand_id
1 'polypeptide(L)'
;MSTSGGPVDRATLEDLAASSRILADQGVFDVAGHVSMRHPGHPERFLMSRSLAPQMITADDIMEFDLDCNAIDARGRNGFIERYLHGEIFRARPDVAAVAHSHSPSVIAFGLSNTPMLAMYHNAAFLAAGVPVFDIREKFGTTDIVVSTAAKGAALAEVLADKPVALLRAHGMVAVGPSLPVAVFRAIFTVTSANIQHQALALGGPLAALDAEEGRIADVVNVQTVGRSWDLWKQRVMK
;
A
#
# COMPACT_ATOMS: atom_id res chain seq x y z
N MET A 1 -17.99 7.01 -22.74
CA MET A 1 -17.15 5.83 -22.38
C MET A 1 -15.75 6.36 -22.15
N SER A 2 -15.14 6.01 -21.04
CA SER A 2 -13.76 6.38 -20.72
C SER A 2 -12.80 5.64 -21.67
N THR A 3 -11.87 6.36 -22.29
CA THR A 3 -10.88 5.76 -23.21
C THR A 3 -9.71 5.17 -22.41
N SER A 4 -9.10 4.07 -22.89
CA SER A 4 -7.88 3.51 -22.31
C SER A 4 -6.74 4.53 -22.27
N GLY A 5 -5.84 4.44 -21.30
CA GLY A 5 -4.60 5.21 -21.21
C GLY A 5 -3.55 4.83 -22.26
N GLY A 6 -3.84 3.82 -23.07
CA GLY A 6 -2.95 3.30 -24.09
C GLY A 6 -2.26 1.98 -23.70
N PRO A 7 -1.43 1.43 -24.56
CA PRO A 7 -0.77 0.16 -24.31
C PRO A 7 0.27 0.30 -23.19
N VAL A 8 0.29 -0.69 -22.29
CA VAL A 8 1.31 -0.85 -21.24
C VAL A 8 2.23 -1.99 -21.66
N ASP A 9 3.54 -1.79 -21.52
CA ASP A 9 4.50 -2.82 -21.85
C ASP A 9 4.37 -4.04 -20.91
N ARG A 10 4.74 -5.22 -21.42
CA ARG A 10 4.59 -6.48 -20.70
C ARG A 10 5.43 -6.52 -19.43
N ALA A 11 6.61 -5.91 -19.41
CA ALA A 11 7.49 -5.89 -18.26
C ALA A 11 6.87 -5.11 -17.09
N THR A 12 6.21 -3.99 -17.37
CA THR A 12 5.44 -3.21 -16.35
C THR A 12 4.30 -4.04 -15.75
N LEU A 13 3.56 -4.79 -16.56
CA LEU A 13 2.48 -5.67 -16.07
C LEU A 13 3.04 -6.84 -15.24
N GLU A 14 4.18 -7.40 -15.64
CA GLU A 14 4.89 -8.43 -14.87
C GLU A 14 5.43 -7.89 -13.54
N ASP A 15 5.92 -6.65 -13.49
CA ASP A 15 6.34 -6.00 -12.26
C ASP A 15 5.18 -5.80 -11.29
N LEU A 16 4.01 -5.38 -11.79
CA LEU A 16 2.82 -5.24 -10.95
C LEU A 16 2.32 -6.60 -10.44
N ALA A 17 2.34 -7.64 -11.27
CA ALA A 17 2.01 -8.99 -10.83
C ALA A 17 3.03 -9.53 -9.81
N ALA A 18 4.33 -9.30 -10.05
CA ALA A 18 5.40 -9.65 -9.13
C ALA A 18 5.24 -8.96 -7.77
N SER A 19 4.84 -7.69 -7.73
CA SER A 19 4.64 -6.95 -6.48
C SER A 19 3.60 -7.62 -5.56
N SER A 20 2.50 -8.13 -6.13
CA SER A 20 1.49 -8.89 -5.36
C SER A 20 2.09 -10.15 -4.74
N ARG A 21 2.87 -10.91 -5.52
CA ARG A 21 3.53 -12.14 -5.05
C ARG A 21 4.61 -11.83 -4.03
N ILE A 22 5.40 -10.76 -4.22
CA ILE A 22 6.42 -10.31 -3.28
C ILE A 22 5.77 -10.00 -1.93
N LEU A 23 4.70 -9.21 -1.91
CA LEU A 23 4.03 -8.83 -0.68
C LEU A 23 3.43 -10.04 0.05
N ALA A 24 2.96 -11.05 -0.68
CA ALA A 24 2.52 -12.31 -0.10
C ALA A 24 3.70 -13.17 0.42
N ASP A 25 4.80 -13.30 -0.35
CA ASP A 25 6.03 -14.01 0.06
C ASP A 25 6.64 -13.41 1.32
N GLN A 26 6.59 -12.09 1.47
CA GLN A 26 7.10 -11.36 2.62
C GLN A 26 6.11 -11.29 3.81
N GLY A 27 4.96 -11.98 3.72
CA GLY A 27 3.97 -12.04 4.79
C GLY A 27 3.23 -10.73 5.06
N VAL A 28 3.22 -9.82 4.09
CA VAL A 28 2.46 -8.55 4.16
C VAL A 28 1.02 -8.74 3.72
N PHE A 29 0.82 -9.50 2.63
CA PHE A 29 -0.50 -9.82 2.11
C PHE A 29 -0.98 -11.18 2.60
N ASP A 30 -2.22 -11.21 3.03
CA ASP A 30 -3.02 -12.42 3.15
C ASP A 30 -3.65 -12.77 1.78
N VAL A 31 -4.76 -13.51 1.77
CA VAL A 31 -5.48 -13.87 0.54
C VAL A 31 -6.22 -12.68 -0.11
N ALA A 32 -6.38 -11.58 0.60
CA ALA A 32 -7.20 -10.44 0.19
C ALA A 32 -6.40 -9.14 -0.03
N GLY A 33 -5.13 -9.08 0.35
CA GLY A 33 -4.26 -7.91 0.11
C GLY A 33 -4.10 -7.61 -1.38
N HIS A 34 -3.91 -6.34 -1.74
CA HIS A 34 -3.82 -5.92 -3.14
C HIS A 34 -2.94 -4.68 -3.34
N VAL A 35 -2.39 -4.56 -4.54
CA VAL A 35 -1.51 -3.47 -4.95
C VAL A 35 -1.92 -2.93 -6.31
N SER A 36 -1.73 -1.63 -6.50
CA SER A 36 -1.97 -0.94 -7.76
C SER A 36 -0.83 0.00 -8.10
N MET A 37 -0.77 0.39 -9.37
CA MET A 37 0.12 1.45 -9.83
C MET A 37 -0.60 2.39 -10.77
N ARG A 38 -0.20 3.66 -10.78
CA ARG A 38 -0.68 4.63 -11.77
C ARG A 38 -0.27 4.19 -13.17
N HIS A 39 -1.15 4.38 -14.15
CA HIS A 39 -0.85 4.04 -15.54
C HIS A 39 0.31 4.90 -16.06
N PRO A 40 1.37 4.30 -16.64
CA PRO A 40 2.57 5.04 -17.04
C PRO A 40 2.33 6.09 -18.12
N GLY A 41 1.36 5.87 -18.99
CA GLY A 41 0.99 6.79 -20.08
C GLY A 41 -0.18 7.71 -19.77
N HIS A 42 -0.86 7.57 -18.61
CA HIS A 42 -2.06 8.37 -18.34
C HIS A 42 -2.28 8.58 -16.83
N PRO A 43 -2.07 9.79 -16.29
CA PRO A 43 -2.11 10.04 -14.85
C PRO A 43 -3.48 9.84 -14.20
N GLU A 44 -4.57 9.90 -14.97
CA GLU A 44 -5.94 9.67 -14.49
C GLU A 44 -6.41 8.21 -14.66
N ARG A 45 -5.47 7.29 -14.79
CA ARG A 45 -5.71 5.85 -14.88
C ARG A 45 -4.80 5.12 -13.89
N PHE A 46 -5.24 3.96 -13.47
CA PHE A 46 -4.39 3.06 -12.68
C PHE A 46 -4.57 1.60 -13.10
N LEU A 47 -3.57 0.81 -12.81
CA LEU A 47 -3.50 -0.61 -13.08
C LEU A 47 -3.60 -1.38 -11.76
N MET A 48 -4.40 -2.42 -11.75
CA MET A 48 -4.60 -3.31 -10.60
C MET A 48 -5.06 -4.67 -11.09
N SER A 49 -4.73 -5.75 -10.40
CA SER A 49 -5.21 -7.07 -10.79
C SER A 49 -6.73 -7.21 -10.62
N ARG A 50 -7.32 -8.17 -11.34
CA ARG A 50 -8.65 -8.67 -10.95
C ARG A 50 -8.62 -9.24 -9.54
N SER A 51 -9.78 -9.37 -8.92
CA SER A 51 -9.94 -9.95 -7.57
C SER A 51 -9.50 -11.42 -7.59
N LEU A 52 -8.28 -11.67 -7.10
CA LEU A 52 -7.63 -12.97 -7.04
C LEU A 52 -6.63 -12.96 -5.89
N ALA A 53 -6.35 -14.14 -5.30
CA ALA A 53 -5.33 -14.26 -4.26
C ALA A 53 -3.95 -13.81 -4.79
N PRO A 54 -3.20 -12.99 -4.01
CA PRO A 54 -1.98 -12.32 -4.48
C PRO A 54 -0.92 -13.25 -5.11
N GLN A 55 -0.77 -14.46 -4.57
CA GLN A 55 0.18 -15.45 -5.07
C GLN A 55 -0.14 -15.96 -6.47
N MET A 56 -1.40 -15.88 -6.90
CA MET A 56 -1.87 -16.42 -8.18
C MET A 56 -1.86 -15.40 -9.31
N ILE A 57 -1.62 -14.12 -9.00
CA ILE A 57 -1.70 -13.03 -9.97
C ILE A 57 -0.59 -13.16 -11.02
N THR A 58 -0.99 -13.01 -12.28
CA THR A 58 -0.13 -12.93 -13.45
C THR A 58 -0.32 -11.60 -14.17
N ALA A 59 0.54 -11.27 -15.13
CA ALA A 59 0.39 -10.06 -15.93
C ALA A 59 -0.93 -10.01 -16.72
N ASP A 60 -1.53 -11.18 -17.06
CA ASP A 60 -2.80 -11.26 -17.77
C ASP A 60 -4.02 -10.95 -16.87
N ASP A 61 -3.82 -10.98 -15.57
CA ASP A 61 -4.85 -10.64 -14.58
C ASP A 61 -4.94 -9.12 -14.32
N ILE A 62 -3.99 -8.33 -14.83
CA ILE A 62 -3.99 -6.87 -14.64
C ILE A 62 -5.09 -6.23 -15.47
N MET A 63 -5.79 -5.30 -14.87
CA MET A 63 -6.88 -4.52 -15.43
C MET A 63 -6.55 -3.03 -15.33
N GLU A 64 -7.08 -2.23 -16.26
CA GLU A 64 -7.04 -0.77 -16.23
C GLU A 64 -8.33 -0.22 -15.64
N PHE A 65 -8.20 0.81 -14.80
CA PHE A 65 -9.31 1.54 -14.18
C PHE A 65 -9.14 3.05 -14.38
N ASP A 66 -10.26 3.77 -14.47
CA ASP A 66 -10.27 5.22 -14.26
C ASP A 66 -10.26 5.56 -12.77
N LEU A 67 -10.08 6.85 -12.42
CA LEU A 67 -10.05 7.26 -11.01
C LEU A 67 -11.44 7.18 -10.32
N ASP A 68 -12.53 6.99 -11.09
CA ASP A 68 -13.84 6.64 -10.53
C ASP A 68 -13.97 5.13 -10.27
N CYS A 69 -12.88 4.39 -10.49
CA CYS A 69 -12.79 2.95 -10.29
C CYS A 69 -13.67 2.12 -11.24
N ASN A 70 -14.03 2.66 -12.42
CA ASN A 70 -14.63 1.89 -13.48
C ASN A 70 -13.56 1.15 -14.25
N ALA A 71 -13.74 -0.16 -14.45
CA ALA A 71 -12.85 -0.94 -15.29
C ALA A 71 -12.99 -0.57 -16.75
N ILE A 72 -11.88 -0.25 -17.40
CA ILE A 72 -11.83 0.13 -18.82
C ILE A 72 -11.86 -1.12 -19.71
N ASP A 73 -11.22 -2.20 -19.27
CA ASP A 73 -11.05 -3.45 -20.02
C ASP A 73 -11.50 -4.68 -19.21
N ALA A 74 -12.62 -4.60 -18.52
CA ALA A 74 -13.09 -5.66 -17.60
C ALA A 74 -13.11 -7.06 -18.23
N ARG A 75 -13.58 -7.21 -19.47
CA ARG A 75 -13.67 -8.50 -20.20
C ARG A 75 -14.26 -9.63 -19.34
N GLY A 76 -15.29 -9.31 -18.53
CA GLY A 76 -15.92 -10.25 -17.60
C GLY A 76 -15.14 -10.52 -16.31
N ARG A 77 -14.01 -9.84 -16.07
CA ARG A 77 -13.24 -9.95 -14.82
C ARG A 77 -13.80 -8.99 -13.78
N ASN A 78 -13.76 -9.37 -12.50
CA ASN A 78 -14.18 -8.55 -11.37
C ASN A 78 -12.94 -7.89 -10.72
N GLY A 79 -12.99 -6.58 -10.50
CA GLY A 79 -12.01 -5.88 -9.66
C GLY A 79 -12.26 -6.10 -8.18
N PHE A 80 -11.29 -5.76 -7.34
CA PHE A 80 -11.46 -5.76 -5.88
C PHE A 80 -12.56 -4.77 -5.47
N ILE A 81 -13.30 -5.12 -4.40
CA ILE A 81 -14.34 -4.26 -3.85
C ILE A 81 -13.73 -2.96 -3.29
N GLU A 82 -12.51 -3.01 -2.76
CA GLU A 82 -11.80 -1.89 -2.17
C GLU A 82 -10.92 -1.09 -3.15
N ARG A 83 -11.08 -1.28 -4.47
CA ARG A 83 -10.37 -0.47 -5.47
C ARG A 83 -10.55 1.04 -5.31
N TYR A 84 -11.61 1.46 -4.62
CA TYR A 84 -11.89 2.88 -4.36
C TYR A 84 -10.85 3.56 -3.48
N LEU A 85 -10.20 2.83 -2.55
CA LEU A 85 -9.10 3.40 -1.78
C LEU A 85 -7.92 3.76 -2.69
N HIS A 86 -7.65 2.96 -3.74
CA HIS A 86 -6.57 3.25 -4.71
C HIS A 86 -6.92 4.45 -5.58
N GLY A 87 -8.10 4.44 -6.21
CA GLY A 87 -8.55 5.53 -7.09
C GLY A 87 -8.54 6.88 -6.38
N GLU A 88 -9.07 6.95 -5.16
CA GLU A 88 -9.15 8.20 -4.40
C GLU A 88 -7.77 8.66 -3.85
N ILE A 89 -6.89 7.75 -3.46
CA ILE A 89 -5.50 8.10 -3.13
C ILE A 89 -4.79 8.64 -4.37
N PHE A 90 -4.92 8.00 -5.53
CA PHE A 90 -4.33 8.52 -6.77
C PHE A 90 -4.91 9.90 -7.15
N ARG A 91 -6.21 10.13 -6.93
CA ARG A 91 -6.85 11.42 -7.18
C ARG A 91 -6.30 12.52 -6.29
N ALA A 92 -6.17 12.24 -4.99
CA ALA A 92 -5.70 13.21 -3.99
C ALA A 92 -4.19 13.46 -4.04
N ARG A 93 -3.40 12.50 -4.52
CA ARG A 93 -1.93 12.45 -4.43
C ARG A 93 -1.29 12.22 -5.80
N PRO A 94 -1.10 13.26 -6.62
CA PRO A 94 -0.42 13.13 -7.93
C PRO A 94 1.03 12.65 -7.84
N ASP A 95 1.68 12.82 -6.69
CA ASP A 95 3.04 12.34 -6.36
C ASP A 95 3.10 10.83 -6.10
N VAL A 96 1.95 10.19 -5.84
CA VAL A 96 1.86 8.75 -5.60
C VAL A 96 1.72 8.01 -6.93
N ALA A 97 2.66 7.08 -7.18
CA ALA A 97 2.63 6.20 -8.34
C ALA A 97 2.20 4.76 -8.02
N ALA A 98 2.24 4.34 -6.75
CA ALA A 98 1.77 3.01 -6.35
C ALA A 98 1.17 3.00 -4.93
N VAL A 99 0.18 2.13 -4.72
CA VAL A 99 -0.55 1.95 -3.47
C VAL A 99 -0.65 0.46 -3.16
N ALA A 100 -0.27 0.07 -1.94
CA ALA A 100 -0.46 -1.29 -1.40
C ALA A 100 -1.41 -1.22 -0.20
N HIS A 101 -2.38 -2.15 -0.14
CA HIS A 101 -3.29 -2.31 0.99
C HIS A 101 -3.18 -3.72 1.55
N SER A 102 -3.07 -3.86 2.87
CA SER A 102 -2.88 -5.15 3.53
C SER A 102 -3.60 -5.25 4.86
N HIS A 103 -3.81 -6.50 5.31
CA HIS A 103 -4.45 -6.87 6.57
C HIS A 103 -3.45 -7.50 7.55
N SER A 104 -2.22 -7.00 7.60
CA SER A 104 -1.15 -7.56 8.46
C SER A 104 -1.52 -7.47 9.95
N PRO A 105 -1.58 -8.59 10.69
CA PRO A 105 -2.02 -8.60 12.09
C PRO A 105 -1.20 -7.71 13.02
N SER A 106 0.13 -7.66 12.82
CA SER A 106 1.02 -6.83 13.64
C SER A 106 0.74 -5.33 13.48
N VAL A 107 0.27 -4.90 12.31
CA VAL A 107 -0.08 -3.52 12.02
C VAL A 107 -1.48 -3.18 12.54
N ILE A 108 -2.44 -4.12 12.40
CA ILE A 108 -3.82 -3.96 12.89
C ILE A 108 -3.83 -3.64 14.38
N ALA A 109 -2.96 -4.26 15.16
CA ALA A 109 -2.86 -4.02 16.61
C ALA A 109 -2.62 -2.54 16.96
N PHE A 110 -1.81 -1.82 16.18
CA PHE A 110 -1.61 -0.37 16.38
C PHE A 110 -2.84 0.45 16.02
N GLY A 111 -3.59 0.05 14.98
CA GLY A 111 -4.86 0.69 14.63
C GLY A 111 -5.98 0.48 15.65
N LEU A 112 -5.82 -0.45 16.60
CA LEU A 112 -6.77 -0.77 17.68
C LEU A 112 -6.36 -0.21 19.04
N SER A 113 -5.15 0.31 19.17
CA SER A 113 -4.60 0.78 20.45
C SER A 113 -4.29 2.29 20.40
N ASN A 114 -4.09 2.87 21.59
CA ASN A 114 -3.58 4.23 21.72
C ASN A 114 -2.04 4.32 21.58
N THR A 115 -1.37 3.21 21.33
CA THR A 115 0.08 3.17 21.13
C THR A 115 0.39 3.63 19.70
N PRO A 116 1.11 4.75 19.50
CA PRO A 116 1.44 5.21 18.17
C PRO A 116 2.42 4.22 17.51
N MET A 117 2.25 4.02 16.20
CA MET A 117 3.24 3.28 15.41
C MET A 117 4.44 4.18 15.12
N LEU A 118 5.65 3.67 15.38
CA LEU A 118 6.90 4.43 15.34
C LEU A 118 7.88 3.87 14.30
N ALA A 119 8.84 4.69 13.87
CA ALA A 119 9.98 4.28 13.07
C ALA A 119 11.03 3.59 13.96
N MET A 120 10.96 2.26 14.09
CA MET A 120 11.79 1.52 15.04
C MET A 120 13.21 1.25 14.55
N TYR A 121 13.50 1.45 13.27
CA TYR A 121 14.82 1.20 12.70
C TYR A 121 14.99 1.83 11.31
N HIS A 122 16.22 1.83 10.80
CA HIS A 122 16.67 2.51 9.58
C HIS A 122 15.75 2.28 8.36
N ASN A 123 15.41 1.02 8.03
CA ASN A 123 14.61 0.75 6.81
C ASN A 123 13.15 1.22 6.92
N ALA A 124 12.67 1.48 8.13
CA ALA A 124 11.33 2.02 8.37
C ALA A 124 11.34 3.53 8.65
N ALA A 125 12.41 4.22 8.28
CA ALA A 125 12.63 5.65 8.55
C ALA A 125 11.48 6.54 8.04
N PHE A 126 10.83 6.18 6.95
CA PHE A 126 9.66 6.89 6.40
C PHE A 126 8.48 6.99 7.39
N LEU A 127 8.38 6.10 8.38
CA LEU A 127 7.35 6.13 9.41
C LEU A 127 7.54 7.28 10.42
N ALA A 128 8.75 7.85 10.51
CA ALA A 128 9.02 8.99 11.39
C ALA A 128 8.25 10.27 10.98
N ALA A 129 7.73 10.31 9.75
CA ALA A 129 6.79 11.34 9.30
C ALA A 129 5.43 11.30 10.03
N GLY A 130 5.19 10.25 10.83
CA GLY A 130 3.94 9.95 11.50
C GLY A 130 3.05 8.98 10.71
N VAL A 131 2.27 8.20 11.45
CA VAL A 131 1.37 7.17 10.89
C VAL A 131 -0.05 7.42 11.42
N PRO A 132 -0.92 8.11 10.66
CA PRO A 132 -2.28 8.38 11.07
C PRO A 132 -3.14 7.10 11.07
N VAL A 133 -4.22 7.12 11.85
CA VAL A 133 -5.21 6.05 11.91
C VAL A 133 -6.53 6.55 11.33
N PHE A 134 -7.01 5.89 10.30
CA PHE A 134 -8.33 6.10 9.73
C PHE A 134 -9.37 5.25 10.50
N ASP A 135 -10.23 5.89 11.27
CA ASP A 135 -11.43 5.24 11.81
C ASP A 135 -12.63 5.61 10.95
N ILE A 136 -13.09 4.67 10.14
CA ILE A 136 -14.21 4.86 9.21
C ILE A 136 -15.49 5.29 9.93
N ARG A 137 -15.65 4.97 11.24
CA ARG A 137 -16.81 5.33 12.03
C ARG A 137 -16.95 6.83 12.27
N GLU A 138 -15.86 7.58 12.27
CA GLU A 138 -15.89 9.03 12.50
C GLU A 138 -16.73 9.77 11.46
N LYS A 139 -16.72 9.30 10.20
CA LYS A 139 -17.49 9.90 9.11
C LYS A 139 -18.73 9.12 8.72
N PHE A 140 -18.74 7.79 8.90
CA PHE A 140 -19.78 6.92 8.34
C PHE A 140 -20.58 6.12 9.41
N GLY A 141 -20.26 6.28 10.69
CA GLY A 141 -20.89 5.51 11.78
C GLY A 141 -20.54 4.02 11.68
N THR A 142 -21.42 3.16 12.16
CA THR A 142 -21.24 1.70 12.09
C THR A 142 -21.35 1.22 10.64
N THR A 143 -20.31 0.57 10.14
CA THR A 143 -20.22 0.04 8.76
C THR A 143 -19.68 -1.38 8.76
N ASP A 144 -19.53 -1.95 7.56
CA ASP A 144 -18.80 -3.20 7.30
C ASP A 144 -17.27 -3.04 7.39
N ILE A 145 -16.75 -1.85 7.74
CA ILE A 145 -15.35 -1.43 7.76
C ILE A 145 -14.59 -1.54 6.41
N VAL A 146 -15.27 -1.89 5.33
CA VAL A 146 -14.70 -2.03 3.98
C VAL A 146 -14.74 -0.70 3.25
N VAL A 147 -13.64 -0.30 2.58
CA VAL A 147 -13.55 0.95 1.79
C VAL A 147 -14.11 0.71 0.38
N SER A 148 -15.41 0.50 0.31
CA SER A 148 -16.13 0.02 -0.88
C SER A 148 -16.79 1.13 -1.74
N THR A 149 -16.56 2.41 -1.43
CA THR A 149 -17.11 3.54 -2.17
C THR A 149 -16.11 4.67 -2.32
N ALA A 150 -16.30 5.54 -3.32
CA ALA A 150 -15.48 6.73 -3.53
C ALA A 150 -15.46 7.65 -2.29
N ALA A 151 -16.60 7.86 -1.62
CA ALA A 151 -16.69 8.68 -0.41
C ALA A 151 -15.83 8.12 0.74
N LYS A 152 -15.82 6.79 0.96
CA LYS A 152 -14.97 6.13 1.96
C LYS A 152 -13.49 6.22 1.57
N GLY A 153 -13.15 6.04 0.28
CA GLY A 153 -11.79 6.19 -0.25
C GLY A 153 -11.25 7.61 -0.10
N ALA A 154 -12.07 8.63 -0.42
CA ALA A 154 -11.71 10.04 -0.25
C ALA A 154 -11.44 10.39 1.22
N ALA A 155 -12.25 9.87 2.15
CA ALA A 155 -12.04 10.06 3.58
C ALA A 155 -10.72 9.42 4.07
N LEU A 156 -10.37 8.24 3.56
CA LEU A 156 -9.08 7.62 3.84
C LEU A 156 -7.93 8.46 3.26
N ALA A 157 -8.06 8.94 2.01
CA ALA A 157 -7.03 9.76 1.37
C ALA A 157 -6.80 11.09 2.12
N GLU A 158 -7.85 11.68 2.69
CA GLU A 158 -7.76 12.88 3.56
C GLU A 158 -6.97 12.59 4.83
N VAL A 159 -7.19 11.45 5.49
CA VAL A 159 -6.44 11.05 6.69
C VAL A 159 -4.99 10.68 6.36
N LEU A 160 -4.75 9.99 5.24
CA LEU A 160 -3.40 9.70 4.75
C LEU A 160 -2.60 10.98 4.52
N ALA A 161 -3.25 12.04 4.01
CA ALA A 161 -2.64 13.35 3.71
C ALA A 161 -1.32 13.19 2.92
N ASP A 162 -0.20 13.75 3.41
CA ASP A 162 1.13 13.68 2.83
C ASP A 162 1.94 12.45 3.31
N LYS A 163 1.37 11.62 4.19
CA LYS A 163 2.08 10.52 4.83
C LYS A 163 2.29 9.34 3.88
N PRO A 164 3.38 8.57 4.07
CA PRO A 164 3.65 7.36 3.29
C PRO A 164 2.80 6.15 3.68
N VAL A 165 2.22 6.16 4.89
CA VAL A 165 1.41 5.07 5.44
C VAL A 165 0.28 5.63 6.27
N ALA A 166 -0.91 5.00 6.20
CA ALA A 166 -1.99 5.17 7.16
C ALA A 166 -2.50 3.80 7.61
N LEU A 167 -2.87 3.70 8.88
CA LEU A 167 -3.55 2.52 9.43
C LEU A 167 -5.05 2.67 9.23
N LEU A 168 -5.74 1.54 9.03
CA LEU A 168 -7.19 1.46 9.04
C LEU A 168 -7.60 0.69 10.30
N ARG A 169 -8.37 1.34 11.18
CA ARG A 169 -8.79 0.75 12.46
C ARG A 169 -9.51 -0.60 12.23
N ALA A 170 -9.03 -1.63 12.92
CA ALA A 170 -9.55 -3.01 12.87
C ALA A 170 -9.56 -3.62 11.45
N HIS A 171 -8.73 -3.11 10.53
CA HIS A 171 -8.75 -3.57 9.14
C HIS A 171 -7.32 -3.84 8.62
N GLY A 172 -6.44 -2.83 8.63
CA GLY A 172 -5.10 -3.01 8.10
C GLY A 172 -4.36 -1.70 7.90
N MET A 173 -3.70 -1.58 6.75
CA MET A 173 -2.96 -0.37 6.36
C MET A 173 -3.03 -0.10 4.86
N VAL A 174 -2.74 1.15 4.48
CA VAL A 174 -2.28 1.52 3.14
C VAL A 174 -0.85 2.02 3.23
N ALA A 175 -0.02 1.62 2.25
CA ALA A 175 1.33 2.15 2.05
C ALA A 175 1.45 2.67 0.62
N VAL A 176 2.04 3.87 0.45
CA VAL A 176 2.13 4.54 -0.85
C VAL A 176 3.57 4.89 -1.20
N GLY A 177 3.86 5.01 -2.50
CA GLY A 177 5.18 5.37 -2.97
C GLY A 177 5.20 6.07 -4.32
N PRO A 178 6.29 6.82 -4.61
CA PRO A 178 6.52 7.46 -5.91
C PRO A 178 6.87 6.46 -7.02
N SER A 179 7.01 5.18 -6.67
CA SER A 179 7.20 4.07 -7.59
C SER A 179 6.70 2.77 -6.98
N LEU A 180 6.46 1.75 -7.82
CA LEU A 180 6.03 0.43 -7.37
C LEU A 180 7.04 -0.22 -6.39
N PRO A 181 8.37 -0.24 -6.66
CA PRO A 181 9.35 -0.76 -5.71
C PRO A 181 9.33 -0.04 -4.35
N VAL A 182 9.15 1.28 -4.33
CA VAL A 182 9.10 2.05 -3.06
C VAL A 182 7.83 1.74 -2.27
N ALA A 183 6.66 1.61 -2.90
CA ALA A 183 5.43 1.25 -2.20
C ALA A 183 5.53 -0.16 -1.59
N VAL A 184 6.09 -1.12 -2.32
CA VAL A 184 6.35 -2.49 -1.84
C VAL A 184 7.33 -2.48 -0.67
N PHE A 185 8.44 -1.75 -0.78
CA PHE A 185 9.41 -1.57 0.29
C PHE A 185 8.76 -1.00 1.55
N ARG A 186 7.99 0.06 1.42
CA ARG A 186 7.28 0.69 2.55
C ARG A 186 6.28 -0.27 3.20
N ALA A 187 5.52 -1.03 2.42
CA ALA A 187 4.59 -2.01 2.97
C ALA A 187 5.31 -3.09 3.80
N ILE A 188 6.41 -3.67 3.29
CA ILE A 188 7.19 -4.70 3.96
C ILE A 188 7.81 -4.15 5.26
N PHE A 189 8.46 -3.00 5.18
CA PHE A 189 9.17 -2.47 6.35
C PHE A 189 8.26 -1.79 7.37
N THR A 190 7.01 -1.44 7.01
CA THR A 190 5.95 -1.10 7.98
C THR A 190 5.63 -2.31 8.86
N VAL A 191 5.39 -3.48 8.27
CA VAL A 191 5.12 -4.73 9.01
C VAL A 191 6.31 -5.12 9.88
N THR A 192 7.52 -5.00 9.34
CA THR A 192 8.75 -5.29 10.10
C THR A 192 8.91 -4.35 11.30
N SER A 193 8.68 -3.03 11.10
CA SER A 193 8.74 -2.05 12.20
C SER A 193 7.69 -2.31 13.28
N ALA A 194 6.47 -2.70 12.88
CA ALA A 194 5.42 -3.11 13.82
C ALA A 194 5.87 -4.30 14.69
N ASN A 195 6.45 -5.32 14.08
CA ASN A 195 6.97 -6.49 14.80
C ASN A 195 8.11 -6.13 15.77
N ILE A 196 9.05 -5.26 15.33
CA ILE A 196 10.13 -4.78 16.20
C ILE A 196 9.55 -3.98 17.37
N GLN A 197 8.58 -3.11 17.12
CA GLN A 197 7.95 -2.31 18.17
C GLN A 197 7.23 -3.18 19.20
N HIS A 198 6.50 -4.23 18.77
CA HIS A 198 5.88 -5.20 19.69
C HIS A 198 6.91 -5.87 20.57
N GLN A 199 8.06 -6.30 20.02
CA GLN A 199 9.14 -6.91 20.77
C GLN A 199 9.77 -5.92 21.75
N ALA A 200 10.03 -4.68 21.32
CA ALA A 200 10.61 -3.65 22.18
C ALA A 200 9.68 -3.26 23.34
N LEU A 201 8.36 -3.19 23.10
CA LEU A 201 7.36 -2.97 24.15
C LEU A 201 7.33 -4.11 25.17
N ALA A 202 7.51 -5.36 24.72
CA ALA A 202 7.57 -6.53 25.60
C ALA A 202 8.84 -6.57 26.47
N LEU A 203 9.93 -5.95 26.03
CA LEU A 203 11.17 -5.81 26.83
C LEU A 203 11.00 -4.78 27.95
N GLY A 204 10.01 -3.89 27.87
CA GLY A 204 9.76 -2.82 28.85
C GLY A 204 10.69 -1.62 28.68
N GLY A 205 10.34 -0.53 29.36
CA GLY A 205 11.07 0.73 29.30
C GLY A 205 10.64 1.65 28.14
N PRO A 206 11.24 2.85 28.06
CA PRO A 206 10.93 3.80 27.00
C PRO A 206 11.48 3.34 25.65
N LEU A 207 10.72 3.60 24.56
CA LEU A 207 11.17 3.35 23.20
C LEU A 207 12.05 4.51 22.70
N ALA A 208 13.21 4.18 22.13
CA ALA A 208 14.10 5.10 21.42
C ALA A 208 13.93 4.92 19.90
N ALA A 209 12.81 5.37 19.37
CA ALA A 209 12.54 5.35 17.92
C ALA A 209 13.28 6.49 17.20
N LEU A 210 13.40 6.39 15.89
CA LEU A 210 13.94 7.49 15.06
C LEU A 210 13.07 8.73 15.22
N ASP A 211 13.68 9.88 15.38
CA ASP A 211 12.97 11.15 15.32
C ASP A 211 12.68 11.58 13.86
N ALA A 212 11.96 12.68 13.70
CA ALA A 212 11.53 13.13 12.37
C ALA A 212 12.70 13.50 11.46
N GLU A 213 13.79 14.06 12.00
CA GLU A 213 14.96 14.48 11.22
C GLU A 213 15.83 13.27 10.85
N GLU A 214 16.10 12.36 11.80
CA GLU A 214 16.75 11.08 11.52
C GLU A 214 15.99 10.31 10.46
N GLY A 215 14.67 10.24 10.58
CA GLY A 215 13.80 9.58 9.61
C GLY A 215 13.90 10.20 8.22
N ARG A 216 13.85 11.51 8.12
CA ARG A 216 13.97 12.23 6.85
C ARG A 216 15.30 11.97 6.14
N ILE A 217 16.41 12.00 6.88
CA ILE A 217 17.75 11.73 6.33
C ILE A 217 17.89 10.28 5.88
N ALA A 218 17.45 9.34 6.71
CA ALA A 218 17.56 7.92 6.42
C ALA A 218 16.64 7.46 5.27
N ASP A 219 15.44 8.02 5.12
CA ASP A 219 14.51 7.67 4.03
C ASP A 219 15.08 8.02 2.66
N VAL A 220 15.81 9.13 2.52
CA VAL A 220 16.52 9.48 1.26
C VAL A 220 17.48 8.37 0.83
N VAL A 221 18.26 7.83 1.76
CA VAL A 221 19.21 6.73 1.48
C VAL A 221 18.45 5.45 1.12
N ASN A 222 17.36 5.15 1.83
CA ASN A 222 16.55 3.96 1.58
C ASN A 222 15.94 3.98 0.18
N VAL A 223 15.37 5.11 -0.24
CA VAL A 223 14.77 5.26 -1.58
C VAL A 223 15.81 5.07 -2.69
N GLN A 224 17.05 5.53 -2.50
CA GLN A 224 18.14 5.33 -3.46
C GLN A 224 18.58 3.87 -3.59
N THR A 225 18.38 3.06 -2.54
CA THR A 225 18.87 1.66 -2.48
C THR A 225 17.77 0.61 -2.64
N VAL A 226 16.51 1.01 -2.79
CA VAL A 226 15.35 0.12 -2.88
C VAL A 226 15.46 -0.92 -4.02
N GLY A 227 16.13 -0.57 -5.12
CA GLY A 227 16.31 -1.46 -6.28
C GLY A 227 16.93 -2.80 -5.92
N ARG A 228 17.93 -2.82 -5.01
CA ARG A 228 18.56 -4.07 -4.54
C ARG A 228 17.57 -5.02 -3.86
N SER A 229 16.67 -4.48 -3.04
CA SER A 229 15.64 -5.29 -2.38
C SER A 229 14.61 -5.78 -3.40
N TRP A 230 14.18 -4.90 -4.29
CA TRP A 230 13.23 -5.22 -5.37
C TRP A 230 13.74 -6.36 -6.25
N ASP A 231 14.97 -6.28 -6.74
CA ASP A 231 15.57 -7.29 -7.63
C ASP A 231 15.62 -8.67 -6.95
N LEU A 232 16.04 -8.71 -5.67
CA LEU A 232 16.08 -9.95 -4.90
C LEU A 232 14.69 -10.55 -4.72
N TRP A 233 13.71 -9.76 -4.31
CA TRP A 233 12.35 -10.23 -4.08
C TRP A 233 11.69 -10.69 -5.38
N LYS A 234 11.84 -9.90 -6.45
CA LYS A 234 11.33 -10.26 -7.78
C LYS A 234 11.94 -11.59 -8.27
N GLN A 235 13.24 -11.78 -8.12
CA GLN A 235 13.91 -13.04 -8.48
C GLN A 235 13.33 -14.25 -7.73
N ARG A 236 12.90 -14.09 -6.48
CA ARG A 236 12.31 -15.17 -5.66
C ARG A 236 10.95 -15.62 -6.18
N VAL A 237 10.10 -14.69 -6.58
CA VAL A 237 8.69 -14.95 -6.90
C VAL A 237 8.43 -15.18 -8.39
N MET A 238 9.43 -14.94 -9.25
CA MET A 238 9.32 -15.14 -10.71
C MET A 238 9.95 -16.46 -11.19
N LYS A 239 10.32 -17.34 -10.27
CA LYS A 239 10.87 -18.69 -10.58
C LYS A 239 9.77 -19.66 -10.98
#